data_c37ff68a0adaf77a8fabfdc2c433884b
#
_entry.id   c37ff68a0adaf77a8fabfdc2c433884b
#
_cell.length_a   1.000
_cell.length_b   1.000
_cell.length_c   1.000
_cell.angle_alpha   90.00
_cell.angle_beta   90.00
_cell.angle_gamma   90.00
#
_symmetry.space_group_name_H-M   'P 1'
#
loop_
_entity.id
_entity.type
_entity.pdbx_description
1 polymer ?
#
loop_
_entity_poly.entity_id
_entity_poly.type
_entity_poly.pdbx_seq_one_letter_code
_entity_poly.pdbx_strand_id
1 'polypeptide(L)'
;MEPEIDLAADLNAQDDDGYGWSLVSSARDPSRVAVGRMLLAGNSQAVAVVRVVAVDDDGQVHFVILPGPIAKNRHLLDRASA
;
A
#
# COMPACT_ATOMS: atom_id res chain seq x y z
N MET A 1 6.89 12.89 -13.91
CA MET A 1 7.32 11.51 -13.61
C MET A 1 6.35 10.92 -12.63
N GLU A 2 5.79 9.77 -12.97
CA GLU A 2 4.82 9.15 -12.10
C GLU A 2 5.49 8.46 -10.92
N PRO A 3 4.87 8.50 -9.73
CA PRO A 3 5.42 7.77 -8.60
C PRO A 3 5.35 6.26 -8.85
N GLU A 4 6.33 5.55 -8.34
CA GLU A 4 6.33 4.10 -8.43
C GLU A 4 5.35 3.53 -7.42
N ILE A 5 4.28 2.92 -7.90
CA ILE A 5 3.28 2.30 -7.05
C ILE A 5 3.76 0.91 -6.66
N ASP A 6 3.89 0.68 -5.35
CA ASP A 6 4.31 -0.62 -4.82
C ASP A 6 3.17 -1.63 -4.81
N LEU A 7 1.94 -1.15 -4.59
CA LEU A 7 0.75 -1.99 -4.50
C LEU A 7 -0.40 -1.30 -5.24
N ALA A 8 -0.83 -1.89 -6.34
CA ALA A 8 -1.97 -1.36 -7.07
C ALA A 8 -3.24 -1.60 -6.24
N ALA A 9 -4.01 -0.53 -6.02
CA ALA A 9 -5.19 -0.59 -5.18
C ALA A 9 -6.16 0.53 -5.52
N ASP A 10 -7.43 0.30 -5.25
CA ASP A 10 -8.45 1.35 -5.27
C ASP A 10 -8.59 1.89 -3.85
N LEU A 11 -8.09 3.09 -3.61
CA LEU A 11 -8.09 3.66 -2.27
C LEU A 11 -9.49 4.00 -1.75
N ASN A 12 -10.51 3.95 -2.61
CA ASN A 12 -11.89 4.13 -2.21
C ASN A 12 -12.54 2.83 -1.75
N ALA A 13 -11.93 1.68 -2.03
CA ALA A 13 -12.45 0.39 -1.61
C ALA A 13 -12.01 0.10 -0.19
N GLN A 14 -12.95 -0.38 0.63
CA GLN A 14 -12.67 -0.76 2.00
C GLN A 14 -13.22 -2.15 2.27
N ASP A 15 -12.55 -2.87 3.18
CA ASP A 15 -13.06 -4.16 3.65
C ASP A 15 -14.10 -3.94 4.75
N ASP A 16 -14.61 -5.04 5.30
CA ASP A 16 -15.66 -4.98 6.32
C ASP A 16 -15.21 -4.28 7.61
N ASP A 17 -13.91 -4.23 7.85
CA ASP A 17 -13.33 -3.57 9.02
C ASP A 17 -12.92 -2.12 8.76
N GLY A 18 -13.15 -1.62 7.55
CA GLY A 18 -12.82 -0.25 7.18
C GLY A 18 -11.39 -0.04 6.72
N TYR A 19 -10.61 -1.13 6.55
CA TYR A 19 -9.26 -1.03 6.01
C TYR A 19 -9.30 -0.99 4.48
N GLY A 20 -8.32 -0.33 3.88
CA GLY A 20 -8.07 -0.51 2.46
C GLY A 20 -7.61 -1.94 2.20
N TRP A 21 -7.81 -2.41 0.97
CA TRP A 21 -7.41 -3.77 0.65
C TRP A 21 -6.98 -3.89 -0.80
N SER A 22 -6.18 -4.90 -1.07
CA SER A 22 -5.77 -5.26 -2.42
C SER A 22 -5.32 -6.73 -2.41
N LEU A 23 -4.68 -7.16 -3.48
CA LEU A 23 -4.15 -8.51 -3.60
C LEU A 23 -2.64 -8.47 -3.65
N VAL A 24 -1.99 -9.46 -3.07
CA VAL A 24 -0.53 -9.60 -3.15
C VAL A 24 -0.09 -9.66 -4.62
N SER A 25 -0.90 -10.29 -5.49
CA SER A 25 -0.61 -10.35 -6.92
C SER A 25 -0.61 -8.99 -7.62
N SER A 26 -1.18 -7.98 -6.98
CA SER A 26 -1.17 -6.61 -7.50
C SER A 26 0.05 -5.81 -7.04
N ALA A 27 0.92 -6.41 -6.25
CA ALA A 27 2.14 -5.76 -5.79
C ALA A 27 3.21 -5.83 -6.88
N ARG A 28 3.96 -4.75 -7.01
CA ARG A 28 5.09 -4.69 -7.94
C ARG A 28 6.16 -5.70 -7.55
N ASP A 29 6.42 -5.81 -6.24
CA ASP A 29 7.32 -6.80 -5.68
C ASP A 29 6.61 -7.47 -4.49
N PRO A 30 5.97 -8.62 -4.71
CA PRO A 30 5.21 -9.28 -3.65
C PRO A 30 6.03 -9.60 -2.39
N SER A 31 7.34 -9.77 -2.52
CA SER A 31 8.19 -10.08 -1.38
C SER A 31 8.27 -8.93 -0.37
N ARG A 32 7.88 -7.72 -0.78
CA ARG A 32 7.88 -6.54 0.09
C ARG A 32 6.57 -6.37 0.85
N VAL A 33 5.56 -7.15 0.51
CA VAL A 33 4.24 -7.05 1.15
C VAL A 33 4.26 -7.88 2.42
N ALA A 34 4.40 -7.21 3.54
CA ALA A 34 4.45 -7.84 4.86
C ALA A 34 3.87 -6.90 5.90
N VAL A 35 3.32 -7.47 6.96
CA VAL A 35 2.74 -6.68 8.05
C VAL A 35 3.79 -5.71 8.61
N GLY A 36 3.38 -4.45 8.77
CA GLY A 36 4.24 -3.39 9.27
C GLY A 36 4.98 -2.62 8.20
N ARG A 37 5.00 -3.10 6.96
CA ARG A 37 5.68 -2.41 5.86
C ARG A 37 4.91 -1.18 5.43
N MET A 38 5.65 -0.14 5.07
CA MET A 38 5.09 1.07 4.47
C MET A 38 5.29 0.98 2.96
N LEU A 39 4.20 1.10 2.23
CA LEU A 39 4.19 1.00 0.77
C LEU A 39 3.47 2.18 0.16
N LEU A 40 3.78 2.49 -1.09
CA LEU A 40 2.99 3.43 -1.87
C LEU A 40 1.91 2.64 -2.60
N ALA A 41 0.66 2.89 -2.25
CA ALA A 41 -0.48 2.17 -2.82
C ALA A 41 -1.40 3.11 -3.57
N GLY A 42 -2.11 2.58 -4.56
CA GLY A 42 -3.09 3.35 -5.30
C GLY A 42 -3.17 2.96 -6.76
N ASN A 43 -3.62 3.91 -7.57
CA ASN A 43 -3.79 3.75 -9.00
C ASN A 43 -3.53 5.08 -9.71
N SER A 44 -3.92 5.18 -10.99
CA SER A 44 -3.69 6.39 -11.76
C SER A 44 -4.46 7.62 -11.26
N GLN A 45 -5.45 7.42 -10.39
CA GLN A 45 -6.30 8.51 -9.90
C GLN A 45 -5.90 9.00 -8.52
N ALA A 46 -5.38 8.11 -7.68
CA ALA A 46 -5.01 8.48 -6.32
C ALA A 46 -3.95 7.52 -5.79
N VAL A 47 -2.96 8.06 -5.11
CA VAL A 47 -1.92 7.28 -4.42
C VAL A 47 -1.71 7.83 -3.02
N ALA A 48 -1.32 6.96 -2.12
CA ALA A 48 -1.02 7.33 -0.74
C ALA A 48 -0.01 6.36 -0.14
N VAL A 49 0.67 6.81 0.89
CA VAL A 49 1.51 5.93 1.69
C VAL A 49 0.60 5.15 2.63
N VAL A 50 0.75 3.84 2.66
CA VAL A 50 -0.07 2.97 3.48
C VAL A 50 0.82 2.07 4.33
N ARG A 51 0.27 1.62 5.46
CA ARG A 51 0.93 0.60 6.29
C ARG A 51 0.14 -0.68 6.21
N VAL A 52 0.82 -1.77 5.88
CA VAL A 52 0.20 -3.09 5.81
C VAL A 52 -0.12 -3.56 7.23
N VAL A 53 -1.38 -3.93 7.49
CA VAL A 53 -1.82 -4.39 8.80
C VAL A 53 -2.10 -5.89 8.84
N ALA A 54 -2.41 -6.48 7.68
CA ALA A 54 -2.66 -7.93 7.61
C ALA A 54 -2.45 -8.43 6.20
N VAL A 55 -2.00 -9.66 6.08
CA VAL A 55 -1.90 -10.38 4.81
C VAL A 55 -2.53 -11.75 5.04
N ASP A 56 -3.63 -12.02 4.33
CA ASP A 56 -4.38 -13.27 4.51
C ASP A 56 -3.77 -14.39 3.69
N ASP A 57 -4.09 -15.62 4.07
CA ASP A 57 -3.59 -16.82 3.37
C ASP A 57 -4.08 -16.89 1.93
N ASP A 58 -5.21 -16.27 1.62
CA ASP A 58 -5.75 -16.22 0.27
C ASP A 58 -5.16 -15.09 -0.58
N GLY A 59 -4.17 -14.39 -0.07
CA GLY A 59 -3.48 -13.35 -0.81
C GLY A 59 -4.09 -11.96 -0.72
N GLN A 60 -5.03 -11.73 0.18
CA GLN A 60 -5.56 -10.40 0.40
C GLN A 60 -4.65 -9.60 1.34
N VAL A 61 -4.40 -8.36 0.97
CA VAL A 61 -3.60 -7.41 1.75
C VAL A 61 -4.52 -6.35 2.31
N HIS A 62 -4.45 -6.11 3.61
CA HIS A 62 -5.22 -5.08 4.28
C HIS A 62 -4.28 -4.02 4.81
N PHE A 63 -4.66 -2.74 4.67
CA PHE A 63 -3.77 -1.63 5.03
C PHE A 63 -4.54 -0.43 5.55
N VAL A 64 -3.83 0.45 6.24
CA VAL A 64 -4.33 1.76 6.65
C VAL A 64 -3.63 2.84 5.82
N ILE A 65 -4.39 3.84 5.40
CA ILE A 65 -3.85 4.98 4.67
C ILE A 65 -3.32 5.98 5.69
N LEU A 66 -2.06 6.37 5.55
CA LEU A 66 -1.49 7.37 6.43
C LEU A 66 -2.03 8.76 6.08
N PRO A 67 -2.38 9.57 7.07
CA PRO A 67 -2.91 10.90 6.80
C PRO A 67 -1.85 11.83 6.21
N GLY A 68 -2.30 12.79 5.42
CA GLY A 68 -1.46 13.80 4.85
C GLY A 68 -0.97 13.45 3.45
N PRO A 69 -0.27 14.38 2.81
CA PRO A 69 0.22 14.17 1.45
C PRO A 69 1.39 13.19 1.41
N ILE A 70 1.63 12.61 0.23
CA ILE A 70 2.71 11.65 0.03
C ILE A 70 4.05 12.25 0.47
N ALA A 71 4.30 13.51 0.14
CA ALA A 71 5.57 14.15 0.47
C ALA A 71 5.87 14.12 1.96
N LYS A 72 4.82 14.23 2.79
CA LYS A 72 4.98 14.21 4.25
C LYS A 72 5.36 12.82 4.77
N ASN A 73 4.88 11.77 4.10
CA ASN A 73 5.04 10.39 4.55
C ASN A 73 6.09 9.62 3.76
N ARG A 74 6.68 10.23 2.74
CA ARG A 74 7.60 9.55 1.83
C ARG A 74 8.78 8.92 2.57
N HIS A 75 9.27 9.56 3.60
CA HIS A 75 10.42 9.06 4.38
C HIS A 75 10.10 7.75 5.10
N LEU A 76 8.82 7.41 5.26
CA LEU A 76 8.39 6.19 5.91
C LEU A 76 8.37 4.98 4.96
N LEU A 77 8.50 5.24 3.64
CA LEU A 77 8.46 4.15 2.67
C LEU A 77 9.63 3.22 2.91
N ASP A 78 9.30 1.94 3.07
CA ASP A 78 10.26 0.89 3.37
C ASP A 78 10.79 0.33 2.05
N ARG A 79 11.66 1.09 1.42
CA ARG A 79 12.25 0.73 0.14
C ARG A 79 13.73 0.42 0.35
N ALA A 80 14.22 -0.50 -0.44
CA ALA A 80 15.65 -0.76 -0.47
C ALA A 80 16.33 0.54 -0.90
N SER A 81 17.24 1.00 -0.08
CA SER A 81 18.06 2.14 -0.47
C SER A 81 18.91 1.78 -1.66
N ALA A 82 18.83 2.61 -2.63
CA ALA A 82 19.75 2.43 -3.73
C ALA A 82 21.16 2.73 -3.25
#